data_4d36241a3b82ef143439aa70f5924190
#
_entry.id   4d36241a3b82ef143439aa70f5924190
#
_cell.length_a   1.000
_cell.length_b   1.000
_cell.length_c   1.000
_cell.angle_alpha   90.00
_cell.angle_beta   90.00
_cell.angle_gamma   90.00
#
_symmetry.space_group_name_H-M   'P 1'
#
loop_
_entity.id
_entity.type
_entity.pdbx_description
1 polymer ?
#
loop_
_entity_poly.entity_id
_entity_poly.type
_entity_poly.pdbx_seq_one_letter_code
_entity_poly.pdbx_strand_id
1 'polypeptide(L)'
;MNYATHNKELHHSLDLSEAVIFMKADSVLKDGKPFFIPDFSDEVHYETEVVIKICRLGKNIDERFAPRYYDEVTVGIDFTARDRQREL
;
A
#
# COMPACT_ATOMS: atom_id res chain seq x y z
N MET A 1 3.20 0.13 -4.03
CA MET A 1 4.12 1.19 -4.46
C MET A 1 5.59 0.82 -4.40
N ASN A 2 5.95 -0.28 -3.79
CA ASN A 2 7.35 -0.66 -3.62
C ASN A 2 7.85 -1.68 -4.66
N TYR A 3 7.03 -1.94 -5.67
CA TYR A 3 7.43 -2.83 -6.76
C TYR A 3 8.29 -2.06 -7.76
N ALA A 4 9.38 -2.67 -8.20
CA ALA A 4 10.38 -2.04 -9.07
C ALA A 4 9.77 -1.46 -10.36
N THR A 5 8.93 -2.23 -11.04
CA THR A 5 8.28 -1.79 -12.28
C THR A 5 7.38 -0.59 -12.05
N HIS A 6 6.64 -0.58 -10.94
CA HIS A 6 5.74 0.51 -10.57
C HIS A 6 6.53 1.80 -10.34
N ASN A 7 7.65 1.72 -9.63
CA ASN A 7 8.49 2.90 -9.38
C ASN A 7 9.02 3.49 -10.69
N LYS A 8 9.38 2.66 -11.65
CA LYS A 8 9.80 3.12 -12.99
C LYS A 8 8.67 3.80 -13.73
N GLU A 9 7.47 3.24 -13.69
CA GLU A 9 6.29 3.81 -14.36
C GLU A 9 5.94 5.18 -13.83
N LEU A 10 6.14 5.43 -12.54
CA LEU A 10 5.89 6.70 -11.89
C LEU A 10 7.08 7.66 -11.97
N HIS A 11 8.17 7.25 -12.62
CA HIS A 11 9.40 8.05 -12.75
C HIS A 11 9.98 8.48 -11.40
N HIS A 12 9.79 7.68 -10.37
CA HIS A 12 10.42 7.93 -9.08
C HIS A 12 11.90 7.61 -9.15
N SER A 13 12.72 8.49 -8.56
CA SER A 13 14.17 8.29 -8.46
C SER A 13 14.58 7.49 -7.22
N LEU A 14 13.64 6.83 -6.57
CA LEU A 14 13.88 6.07 -5.36
C LEU A 14 14.76 4.85 -5.63
N ASP A 15 15.70 4.62 -4.74
CA ASP A 15 16.46 3.39 -4.72
C ASP A 15 15.50 2.23 -4.38
N LEU A 16 15.55 1.15 -5.16
CA LEU A 16 14.69 0.00 -4.96
C LEU A 16 14.97 -0.75 -3.65
N SER A 17 16.11 -0.47 -3.02
CA SER A 17 16.43 -1.02 -1.69
C SER A 17 15.68 -0.29 -0.56
N GLU A 18 15.11 0.87 -0.84
CA GLU A 18 14.36 1.66 0.13
C GLU A 18 12.86 1.46 -0.04
N ALA A 19 12.19 1.06 1.05
CA ALA A 19 10.74 0.95 1.05
C ALA A 19 10.11 2.34 1.15
N VAL A 20 9.08 2.57 0.35
CA VAL A 20 8.23 3.75 0.48
C VAL A 20 7.14 3.42 1.49
N ILE A 21 7.10 4.15 2.60
CA ILE A 21 6.15 3.91 3.69
C ILE A 21 5.20 5.08 3.82
N PHE A 22 3.91 4.78 3.86
CA PHE A 22 2.87 5.77 4.07
C PHE A 22 1.70 5.13 4.82
N MET A 23 0.82 5.98 5.34
CA MET A 23 -0.33 5.52 6.11
C MET A 23 -1.63 5.74 5.34
N LYS A 24 -2.58 4.84 5.55
CA LYS A 24 -3.94 5.01 5.05
C LYS A 24 -4.85 5.48 6.17
N ALA A 25 -5.87 6.23 5.81
CA ALA A 25 -6.90 6.62 6.75
C ALA A 25 -7.75 5.40 7.17
N ASP A 26 -8.55 5.58 8.21
CA ASP A 26 -9.46 4.56 8.70
C ASP A 26 -10.70 4.49 7.81
N SER A 27 -10.49 4.09 6.56
CA SER A 27 -11.51 4.12 5.50
C SER A 27 -11.56 2.82 4.72
N VAL A 28 -11.42 1.71 5.43
CA VAL A 28 -11.50 0.38 4.81
C VAL A 28 -12.91 0.09 4.39
N LEU A 29 -13.08 -0.30 3.13
CA LEU A 29 -14.38 -0.68 2.58
C LEU A 29 -14.80 -2.04 3.13
N LYS A 30 -16.08 -2.15 3.51
CA LYS A 30 -16.62 -3.44 3.96
C LYS A 30 -16.82 -4.38 2.78
N ASP A 31 -16.59 -5.66 3.01
CA ASP A 31 -16.82 -6.70 2.02
C ASP A 31 -18.24 -6.63 1.45
N GLY A 32 -18.33 -6.77 0.14
CA GLY A 32 -19.60 -6.75 -0.57
C GLY A 32 -20.18 -5.35 -0.79
N LYS A 33 -19.51 -4.30 -0.35
CA LYS A 33 -19.94 -2.94 -0.62
C LYS A 33 -19.27 -2.39 -1.88
N PRO A 34 -19.98 -1.60 -2.68
CA PRO A 34 -19.39 -1.01 -3.88
C PRO A 34 -18.43 0.12 -3.53
N PHE A 35 -17.41 0.29 -4.37
CA PHE A 35 -16.55 1.45 -4.33
C PHE A 35 -17.08 2.49 -5.32
N PHE A 36 -17.34 3.69 -4.83
CA PHE A 36 -17.79 4.80 -5.66
C PHE A 36 -16.61 5.64 -6.10
N ILE A 37 -16.45 5.84 -7.42
CA ILE A 37 -15.37 6.64 -7.97
C ILE A 37 -15.58 8.11 -7.57
N PRO A 38 -14.59 8.73 -6.90
CA PRO A 38 -14.74 10.13 -6.46
C PRO A 38 -14.70 11.11 -7.63
N ASP A 39 -15.40 12.23 -7.48
CA ASP A 39 -15.48 13.26 -8.51
C ASP A 39 -14.17 14.00 -8.74
N PHE A 40 -13.27 13.98 -7.77
CA PHE A 40 -12.01 14.73 -7.85
C PHE A 40 -10.94 14.05 -8.69
N SER A 41 -11.18 12.84 -9.17
CA SER A 41 -10.18 12.09 -9.93
C SER A 41 -10.79 11.50 -11.19
N ASP A 42 -10.09 11.65 -12.30
CA ASP A 42 -10.44 11.06 -13.60
C ASP A 42 -9.70 9.74 -13.84
N GLU A 43 -8.80 9.37 -12.96
CA GLU A 43 -7.94 8.20 -13.15
C GLU A 43 -7.77 7.43 -11.84
N VAL A 44 -8.76 6.58 -11.55
CA VAL A 44 -8.71 5.70 -10.37
C VAL A 44 -8.36 4.29 -10.82
N HIS A 45 -7.26 3.77 -10.30
CA HIS A 45 -6.81 2.42 -10.54
C HIS A 45 -6.93 1.58 -9.27
N TYR A 46 -6.94 0.26 -9.42
CA TYR A 46 -6.81 -0.63 -8.28
C TYR A 46 -5.41 -1.26 -8.26
N GLU A 47 -4.87 -1.43 -7.07
CA GLU A 47 -3.61 -2.14 -6.85
C GLU A 47 -3.87 -3.36 -5.99
N THR A 48 -3.51 -4.54 -6.49
CA THR A 48 -3.58 -5.76 -5.69
C THR A 48 -2.32 -5.86 -4.85
N GLU A 49 -2.49 -6.00 -3.54
CA GLU A 49 -1.39 -5.91 -2.59
C GLU A 49 -1.36 -7.11 -1.65
N VAL A 50 -0.15 -7.50 -1.24
CA VAL A 50 0.02 -8.44 -0.14
C VAL A 50 -0.15 -7.69 1.17
N VAL A 51 -1.05 -8.18 2.00
CA VAL A 51 -1.37 -7.56 3.29
C VAL A 51 -0.92 -8.48 4.41
N ILE A 52 -0.19 -7.94 5.37
CA ILE A 52 0.18 -8.67 6.58
C ILE A 52 -0.46 -7.99 7.78
N LYS A 53 -0.87 -8.80 8.76
CA LYS A 53 -1.43 -8.30 9.99
C LYS A 53 -0.38 -8.33 11.09
N ILE A 54 -0.02 -7.17 11.60
CA ILE A 54 0.92 -7.05 12.71
C ILE A 54 0.21 -7.45 14.00
N CYS A 55 0.83 -8.34 14.73
CA CYS A 55 0.22 -8.93 15.96
C CYS A 55 0.97 -8.57 17.23
N ARG A 56 2.07 -7.84 17.14
CA ARG A 56 2.92 -7.56 18.30
C ARG A 56 3.52 -6.16 18.17
N LEU A 57 3.55 -5.43 19.28
CA LEU A 57 4.23 -4.14 19.36
C LEU A 57 5.74 -4.36 19.31
N GLY A 58 6.44 -3.53 18.52
CA GLY A 58 7.89 -3.62 18.41
C GLY A 58 8.51 -2.37 17.83
N LYS A 59 9.79 -2.18 18.12
CA LYS A 59 10.59 -1.08 17.61
C LYS A 59 12.04 -1.54 17.50
N ASN A 60 12.70 -1.14 16.42
CA ASN A 60 14.10 -1.49 16.17
C ASN A 60 14.34 -3.01 16.19
N ILE A 61 13.45 -3.74 15.53
CA ILE A 61 13.49 -5.20 15.50
C ILE A 61 14.48 -5.66 14.45
N ASP A 62 15.37 -6.60 14.83
CA ASP A 62 16.26 -7.26 13.89
C ASP A 62 15.41 -8.03 12.87
N GLU A 63 15.81 -7.98 11.61
CA GLU A 63 15.10 -8.60 10.49
C GLU A 63 14.78 -10.08 10.73
N ARG A 64 15.71 -10.82 11.34
CA ARG A 64 15.50 -12.26 11.62
C ARG A 64 14.36 -12.53 12.58
N PHE A 65 13.92 -11.53 13.35
CA PHE A 65 12.79 -11.65 14.27
C PHE A 65 11.47 -11.12 13.70
N ALA A 66 11.49 -10.54 12.51
CA ALA A 66 10.30 -9.98 11.89
C ALA A 66 9.12 -10.96 11.82
N PRO A 67 9.32 -12.26 11.50
CA PRO A 67 8.20 -13.21 11.45
C PRO A 67 7.44 -13.40 12.77
N ARG A 68 7.98 -12.95 13.88
CA ARG A 68 7.30 -13.00 15.18
C ARG A 68 6.25 -11.90 15.36
N TYR A 69 6.24 -10.91 14.45
CA TYR A 69 5.45 -9.70 14.60
C TYR A 69 4.24 -9.64 13.70
N TYR A 70 4.04 -10.64 12.84
CA TYR A 70 2.81 -10.78 12.07
C TYR A 70 2.33 -12.22 12.12
N ASP A 71 1.02 -12.42 12.01
CA ASP A 71 0.40 -13.74 12.13
C ASP A 71 -0.58 -14.07 11.00
N GLU A 72 -0.89 -13.10 10.15
CA GLU A 72 -1.79 -13.33 9.02
C GLU A 72 -1.22 -12.68 7.77
N VAL A 73 -1.41 -13.36 6.64
CA VAL A 73 -1.06 -12.87 5.31
C VAL A 73 -2.27 -13.04 4.42
N THR A 74 -2.66 -11.99 3.72
CA THR A 74 -3.78 -12.02 2.79
C THR A 74 -3.52 -11.09 1.60
N VAL A 75 -4.53 -10.93 0.77
CA VAL A 75 -4.49 -10.03 -0.39
C VAL A 75 -5.53 -8.96 -0.21
N GLY A 76 -5.15 -7.72 -0.46
CA GLY A 76 -6.04 -6.58 -0.42
C GLY A 76 -6.01 -5.81 -1.73
N ILE A 77 -6.91 -4.85 -1.85
CA ILE A 77 -6.98 -3.95 -3.01
C ILE A 77 -6.93 -2.52 -2.51
N ASP A 78 -6.00 -1.75 -3.07
CA ASP A 78 -5.87 -0.32 -2.82
C ASP A 78 -6.37 0.45 -4.04
N PHE A 79 -7.40 1.26 -3.86
CA PHE A 79 -7.90 2.13 -4.91
C PHE A 79 -7.09 3.43 -4.88
N THR A 80 -6.49 3.76 -6.01
CA THR A 80 -5.53 4.86 -6.09
C THR A 80 -5.94 5.86 -7.17
N ALA A 81 -6.05 7.12 -6.79
CA ALA A 81 -6.25 8.22 -7.72
C ALA A 81 -4.89 8.58 -8.36
N ARG A 82 -4.58 8.00 -9.51
CA ARG A 82 -3.27 8.13 -10.16
C ARG A 82 -2.91 9.56 -10.51
N ASP A 83 -3.88 10.32 -11.02
CA ASP A 83 -3.67 11.73 -11.36
C ASP A 83 -3.27 12.56 -10.13
N ARG A 84 -3.90 12.29 -8.99
CA ARG A 84 -3.56 12.96 -7.73
C ARG A 84 -2.23 12.47 -7.15
N GLN A 85 -1.95 11.19 -7.30
CA GLN A 85 -0.68 10.62 -6.84
C GLN A 85 0.51 11.26 -7.56
N ARG A 86 0.40 11.55 -8.85
CA ARG A 86 1.47 12.15 -9.63
C ARG A 86 1.75 13.60 -9.24
N GLU A 87 0.80 14.27 -8.58
CA GLU A 87 0.97 15.63 -8.08
C GLU A 87 1.80 15.71 -6.81
N LEU A 88 2.00 14.58 -6.13
CA LEU A 88 2.79 14.51 -4.90
C LEU A 88 4.31 14.34 -5.18
#